data_7518a673bfd67173e79ac9eac65b2d25
#
_entry.id   7518a673bfd67173e79ac9eac65b2d25
#
_cell.length_a   1.000
_cell.length_b   1.000
_cell.length_c   1.000
_cell.angle_alpha   90.00
_cell.angle_beta   90.00
_cell.angle_gamma   90.00
#
_symmetry.space_group_name_H-M   'P 1'
#
loop_
_entity.id
_entity.type
_entity.pdbx_description
1 polymer ?
#
loop_
_entity_poly.entity_id
_entity_poly.type
_entity_poly.pdbx_seq_one_letter_code
_entity_poly.pdbx_strand_id
1 'polypeptide(L)'
;MFQKNMPAGFEITKFNQRIIEALCMWSAEDPEFERLKEGFSLRKGNLLYGPYGCGKSTIMRLFQINQNASYRCVSILNIDDEYQRGGVQALEKYYGFSDLGHEATAWFRQMRGGYCFDDIGQEKLVVNHYQNQVNVVSEILTRRYYSDASYRHTHGTTNADAEELGIRYPFLKASMRLSEMFNFIKFHPDAPNYRKNQ
;
A
#
# COMPACT_ATOMS: atom_id res chain seq x y z
N MET A 1 -5.50 15.74 -14.13
CA MET A 1 -4.32 15.48 -13.26
C MET A 1 -3.63 14.16 -13.60
N PHE A 2 -4.37 13.09 -13.76
CA PHE A 2 -3.85 11.74 -14.08
C PHE A 2 -2.96 11.71 -15.35
N GLN A 3 -3.42 12.27 -16.47
CA GLN A 3 -2.68 12.24 -17.75
C GLN A 3 -1.31 12.95 -17.74
N LYS A 4 -1.11 13.95 -16.89
CA LYS A 4 0.16 14.70 -16.82
C LYS A 4 1.31 13.94 -16.15
N ASN A 5 1.01 12.91 -15.36
CA ASN A 5 2.00 12.16 -14.58
C ASN A 5 2.22 10.73 -15.13
N MET A 6 1.67 10.42 -16.29
CA MET A 6 1.83 9.09 -16.89
C MET A 6 3.29 8.89 -17.33
N PRO A 7 3.97 7.82 -16.89
CA PRO A 7 5.29 7.48 -17.38
C PRO A 7 5.26 7.25 -18.90
N ALA A 8 6.36 7.56 -19.58
CA ALA A 8 6.50 7.24 -21.00
C ALA A 8 6.25 5.74 -21.21
N GLY A 9 5.38 5.39 -22.16
CA GLY A 9 5.02 4.00 -22.45
C GLY A 9 3.95 3.38 -21.54
N PHE A 10 3.37 4.13 -20.58
CA PHE A 10 2.22 3.62 -19.83
C PHE A 10 0.93 3.74 -20.66
N GLU A 11 0.23 2.63 -20.83
CA GLU A 11 -1.02 2.57 -21.58
C GLU A 11 -2.17 2.09 -20.70
N ILE A 12 -3.36 2.69 -20.92
CA ILE A 12 -4.61 2.18 -20.34
C ILE A 12 -5.07 1.03 -21.25
N THR A 13 -5.17 -0.15 -20.66
CA THR A 13 -5.56 -1.37 -21.34
C THR A 13 -6.80 -1.98 -20.69
N LYS A 14 -7.43 -2.96 -21.34
CA LYS A 14 -8.55 -3.71 -20.76
C LYS A 14 -8.23 -4.37 -19.41
N PHE A 15 -6.94 -4.58 -19.11
CA PHE A 15 -6.49 -5.23 -17.86
C PHE A 15 -6.35 -4.26 -16.68
N ASN A 16 -6.11 -2.97 -16.93
CA ASN A 16 -5.88 -1.99 -15.88
C ASN A 16 -6.94 -0.88 -15.83
N GLN A 17 -7.77 -0.73 -16.85
CA GLN A 17 -8.78 0.32 -16.95
C GLN A 17 -9.70 0.37 -15.73
N ARG A 18 -10.32 -0.75 -15.36
CA ARG A 18 -11.26 -0.82 -14.22
C ARG A 18 -10.57 -0.47 -12.89
N ILE A 19 -9.30 -0.81 -12.74
CA ILE A 19 -8.52 -0.49 -11.55
C ILE A 19 -8.28 1.02 -11.47
N ILE A 20 -7.90 1.62 -12.60
CA ILE A 20 -7.68 3.06 -12.72
C ILE A 20 -8.97 3.82 -12.44
N GLU A 21 -10.11 3.39 -13.02
CA GLU A 21 -11.43 3.97 -12.76
C GLU A 21 -11.79 3.90 -11.28
N ALA A 22 -11.62 2.74 -10.63
CA ALA A 22 -11.87 2.59 -9.20
C ALA A 22 -10.98 3.52 -8.35
N LEU A 23 -9.69 3.64 -8.67
CA LEU A 23 -8.78 4.53 -7.96
C LEU A 23 -9.09 6.01 -8.23
N CYS A 24 -9.58 6.37 -9.41
CA CYS A 24 -10.09 7.72 -9.70
C CYS A 24 -11.29 8.07 -8.81
N MET A 25 -12.27 7.17 -8.72
CA MET A 25 -13.44 7.34 -7.84
C MET A 25 -13.01 7.46 -6.38
N TRP A 26 -12.14 6.55 -5.91
CA TRP A 26 -11.62 6.59 -4.55
C TRP A 26 -10.90 7.92 -4.24
N SER A 27 -10.03 8.38 -5.16
CA SER A 27 -9.26 9.61 -4.99
C SER A 27 -10.15 10.87 -5.04
N ALA A 28 -11.26 10.81 -5.77
CA ALA A 28 -12.25 11.89 -5.85
C ALA A 28 -13.27 11.88 -4.71
N GLU A 29 -13.20 10.89 -3.80
CA GLU A 29 -14.21 10.64 -2.75
C GLU A 29 -15.63 10.39 -3.31
N ASP A 30 -15.70 9.80 -4.51
CA ASP A 30 -16.97 9.46 -5.14
C ASP A 30 -17.65 8.31 -4.40
N PRO A 31 -18.87 8.49 -3.86
CA PRO A 31 -19.61 7.42 -3.17
C PRO A 31 -19.90 6.20 -4.05
N GLU A 32 -19.91 6.33 -5.37
CA GLU A 32 -20.09 5.20 -6.29
C GLU A 32 -18.96 4.18 -6.17
N PHE A 33 -17.79 4.57 -5.66
CA PHE A 33 -16.70 3.65 -5.36
C PHE A 33 -17.15 2.50 -4.42
N GLU A 34 -17.94 2.81 -3.39
CA GLU A 34 -18.40 1.81 -2.41
C GLU A 34 -19.38 0.80 -3.00
N ARG A 35 -20.01 1.15 -4.14
CA ARG A 35 -20.93 0.26 -4.88
C ARG A 35 -20.24 -0.66 -5.86
N LEU A 36 -18.94 -0.43 -6.18
CA LEU A 36 -18.20 -1.26 -7.14
C LEU A 36 -18.05 -2.70 -6.67
N LYS A 37 -17.94 -2.91 -5.36
CA LYS A 37 -17.79 -4.22 -4.73
C LYS A 37 -18.20 -4.17 -3.28
N GLU A 38 -18.90 -5.21 -2.81
CA GLU A 38 -19.21 -5.38 -1.40
C GLU A 38 -17.94 -5.30 -0.52
N GLY A 39 -18.01 -4.54 0.56
CA GLY A 39 -16.91 -4.31 1.47
C GLY A 39 -15.93 -3.21 1.05
N PHE A 40 -16.08 -2.59 -0.12
CA PHE A 40 -15.33 -1.39 -0.47
C PHE A 40 -15.79 -0.20 0.37
N SER A 41 -14.84 0.64 0.77
CA SER A 41 -15.12 1.86 1.52
C SER A 41 -14.09 2.95 1.24
N LEU A 42 -14.56 4.19 1.17
CA LEU A 42 -13.73 5.39 1.07
C LEU A 42 -12.87 5.62 2.33
N ARG A 43 -13.21 4.95 3.44
CA ARG A 43 -12.46 5.01 4.70
C ARG A 43 -11.25 4.07 4.73
N LYS A 44 -11.17 3.12 3.80
CA LYS A 44 -10.08 2.14 3.70
C LYS A 44 -9.02 2.60 2.71
N GLY A 45 -7.78 2.16 2.92
CA GLY A 45 -6.76 2.22 1.89
C GLY A 45 -6.99 1.21 0.77
N ASN A 46 -6.12 1.22 -0.22
CA ASN A 46 -6.22 0.31 -1.36
C ASN A 46 -5.04 -0.64 -1.39
N LEU A 47 -5.31 -1.94 -1.54
CA LEU A 47 -4.31 -2.99 -1.74
C LEU A 47 -4.50 -3.59 -3.13
N LEU A 48 -3.54 -3.30 -4.04
CA LEU A 48 -3.54 -3.88 -5.37
C LEU A 48 -2.83 -5.23 -5.35
N TYR A 49 -3.48 -6.28 -5.83
CA TYR A 49 -2.90 -7.61 -5.88
C TYR A 49 -3.10 -8.30 -7.24
N GLY A 50 -2.19 -9.23 -7.57
CA GLY A 50 -2.23 -9.95 -8.84
C GLY A 50 -0.84 -10.26 -9.39
N PRO A 51 -0.74 -10.70 -10.68
CA PRO A 51 0.47 -11.22 -11.27
C PRO A 51 1.68 -10.30 -11.19
N TYR A 52 2.87 -10.90 -11.27
CA TYR A 52 4.12 -10.14 -11.36
C TYR A 52 4.19 -9.30 -12.63
N GLY A 53 4.71 -8.07 -12.50
CA GLY A 53 4.96 -7.18 -13.63
C GLY A 53 3.73 -6.56 -14.29
N CYS A 54 2.51 -6.77 -13.76
CA CYS A 54 1.27 -6.24 -14.34
C CYS A 54 1.03 -4.73 -14.12
N GLY A 55 1.95 -4.02 -13.42
CA GLY A 55 1.88 -2.57 -13.27
C GLY A 55 1.31 -2.05 -11.95
N LYS A 56 1.15 -2.90 -10.90
CA LYS A 56 0.62 -2.50 -9.58
C LYS A 56 1.33 -1.28 -9.00
N SER A 57 2.66 -1.38 -8.83
CA SER A 57 3.49 -0.31 -8.28
C SER A 57 3.44 0.95 -9.12
N THR A 58 3.42 0.82 -10.45
CA THR A 58 3.32 1.96 -11.36
C THR A 58 2.00 2.70 -11.17
N ILE A 59 0.89 1.96 -11.11
CA ILE A 59 -0.44 2.56 -10.89
C ILE A 59 -0.48 3.24 -9.52
N MET A 60 -0.01 2.61 -8.45
CA MET A 60 -0.02 3.25 -7.13
C MET A 60 0.82 4.54 -7.12
N ARG A 61 1.95 4.58 -7.82
CA ARG A 61 2.76 5.81 -7.95
C ARG A 61 2.04 6.92 -8.71
N LEU A 62 1.18 6.61 -9.68
CA LEU A 62 0.38 7.60 -10.41
C LEU A 62 -0.64 8.31 -9.49
N PHE A 63 -1.14 7.60 -8.49
CA PHE A 63 -2.13 8.12 -7.54
C PHE A 63 -1.53 8.63 -6.22
N GLN A 64 -0.20 8.58 -6.05
CA GLN A 64 0.44 8.97 -4.79
C GLN A 64 0.21 10.44 -4.41
N ILE A 65 0.06 11.33 -5.39
CA ILE A 65 -0.27 12.74 -5.17
C ILE A 65 -1.71 12.97 -5.62
N ASN A 66 -2.59 13.15 -4.67
CA ASN A 66 -3.99 13.45 -4.90
C ASN A 66 -4.49 14.47 -3.86
N GLN A 67 -5.68 15.03 -4.07
CA GLN A 67 -6.17 16.14 -3.24
C GLN A 67 -6.56 15.71 -1.81
N ASN A 68 -6.99 14.46 -1.64
CA ASN A 68 -7.71 14.05 -0.44
C ASN A 68 -6.86 13.15 0.47
N ALA A 69 -6.06 12.24 -0.09
CA ALA A 69 -5.33 11.25 0.68
C ALA A 69 -3.99 10.88 0.01
N SER A 70 -3.12 11.88 -0.17
CA SER A 70 -1.78 11.66 -0.72
C SER A 70 -0.97 10.71 0.17
N TYR A 71 -0.08 9.93 -0.45
CA TYR A 71 0.77 8.95 0.22
C TYR A 71 2.14 8.85 -0.46
N ARG A 72 3.09 8.23 0.22
CA ARG A 72 4.41 7.93 -0.31
C ARG A 72 4.54 6.44 -0.60
N CYS A 73 4.95 6.07 -1.81
CA CYS A 73 5.29 4.69 -2.13
C CYS A 73 6.69 4.36 -1.59
N VAL A 74 6.78 3.28 -0.83
CA VAL A 74 8.03 2.77 -0.25
C VAL A 74 8.11 1.26 -0.48
N SER A 75 9.27 0.77 -0.90
CA SER A 75 9.49 -0.67 -1.04
C SER A 75 9.64 -1.30 0.33
N ILE A 76 8.97 -2.43 0.55
CA ILE A 76 9.08 -3.16 1.80
C ILE A 76 10.50 -3.68 2.04
N LEU A 77 11.24 -4.00 0.98
CA LEU A 77 12.64 -4.43 1.06
C LEU A 77 13.56 -3.32 1.60
N ASN A 78 13.28 -2.06 1.23
CA ASN A 78 14.04 -0.94 1.79
C ASN A 78 13.77 -0.76 3.30
N ILE A 79 12.55 -1.07 3.74
CA ILE A 79 12.18 -1.02 5.16
C ILE A 79 12.89 -2.13 5.94
N ASP A 80 13.04 -3.33 5.37
CA ASP A 80 13.87 -4.40 5.95
C ASP A 80 15.30 -3.93 6.22
N ASP A 81 15.91 -3.27 5.21
CA ASP A 81 17.27 -2.73 5.33
C ASP A 81 17.37 -1.60 6.37
N GLU A 82 16.36 -0.74 6.44
CA GLU A 82 16.29 0.31 7.46
C GLU A 82 16.19 -0.28 8.87
N TYR A 83 15.35 -1.30 9.05
CA TYR A 83 15.23 -1.99 10.33
C TYR A 83 16.54 -2.67 10.73
N GLN A 84 17.24 -3.32 9.81
CA GLN A 84 18.54 -3.94 10.11
C GLN A 84 19.57 -2.92 10.64
N ARG A 85 19.52 -1.68 10.15
CA ARG A 85 20.46 -0.61 10.57
C ARG A 85 20.04 0.11 11.84
N GLY A 86 18.75 0.40 12.01
CA GLY A 86 18.25 1.31 13.04
C GLY A 86 17.23 0.70 14.01
N GLY A 87 16.89 -0.59 13.88
CA GLY A 87 15.92 -1.26 14.72
C GLY A 87 14.51 -0.67 14.65
N VAL A 88 13.78 -0.80 15.75
CA VAL A 88 12.38 -0.33 15.86
C VAL A 88 12.26 1.17 15.59
N GLN A 89 13.25 1.98 15.99
CA GLN A 89 13.24 3.42 15.77
C GLN A 89 13.16 3.80 14.29
N ALA A 90 13.79 3.01 13.40
CA ALA A 90 13.70 3.22 11.96
C ALA A 90 12.28 3.00 11.41
N LEU A 91 11.44 2.23 12.12
CA LEU A 91 10.06 1.93 11.71
C LEU A 91 9.04 2.97 12.20
N GLU A 92 9.35 3.78 13.20
CA GLU A 92 8.42 4.74 13.83
C GLU A 92 7.75 5.66 12.81
N LYS A 93 8.51 6.14 11.82
CA LYS A 93 7.99 6.99 10.75
C LYS A 93 6.89 6.34 9.90
N TYR A 94 6.76 5.01 9.95
CA TYR A 94 5.76 4.24 9.21
C TYR A 94 4.51 3.93 10.04
N TYR A 95 4.52 4.15 11.38
CA TYR A 95 3.44 3.68 12.26
C TYR A 95 2.15 4.50 12.17
N GLY A 96 2.21 5.80 11.93
CA GLY A 96 0.97 6.60 11.84
C GLY A 96 1.18 8.10 12.04
N PHE A 97 0.07 8.79 12.28
CA PHE A 97 0.04 10.26 12.36
C PHE A 97 0.60 10.84 13.66
N SER A 98 0.45 10.12 14.78
CA SER A 98 0.79 10.61 16.12
C SER A 98 2.29 10.89 16.28
N ASP A 99 3.12 10.26 15.45
CA ASP A 99 4.56 10.26 15.62
C ASP A 99 5.28 11.17 14.60
N LEU A 100 4.54 11.94 13.82
CA LEU A 100 5.10 12.99 12.98
C LEU A 100 5.54 14.16 13.86
N GLY A 101 6.69 13.99 14.52
CA GLY A 101 7.32 15.04 15.30
C GLY A 101 7.49 16.35 14.52
N HIS A 102 7.89 17.41 15.20
CA HIS A 102 8.07 18.76 14.63
C HIS A 102 9.02 18.82 13.41
N GLU A 103 9.79 17.76 13.15
CA GLU A 103 10.73 17.64 12.04
C GLU A 103 10.11 17.15 10.72
N ALA A 104 8.84 16.76 10.70
CA ALA A 104 8.20 16.34 9.47
C ALA A 104 8.19 17.49 8.46
N THR A 105 8.76 17.27 7.27
CA THR A 105 8.78 18.26 6.20
C THR A 105 7.35 18.71 5.86
N ALA A 106 7.19 19.94 5.38
CA ALA A 106 5.88 20.47 4.97
C ALA A 106 5.16 19.53 3.98
N TRP A 107 5.93 18.91 3.08
CA TRP A 107 5.44 17.92 2.12
C TRP A 107 4.89 16.67 2.79
N PHE A 108 5.59 16.13 3.81
CA PHE A 108 5.15 14.95 4.55
C PHE A 108 3.91 15.21 5.40
N ARG A 109 3.81 16.41 5.97
CA ARG A 109 2.58 16.89 6.65
C ARG A 109 1.41 16.99 5.67
N GLN A 110 1.67 17.43 4.44
CA GLN A 110 0.66 17.49 3.39
C GLN A 110 0.17 16.10 2.98
N MET A 111 1.05 15.09 3.00
CA MET A 111 0.70 13.69 2.75
C MET A 111 0.02 13.02 3.96
N ARG A 112 -0.13 13.73 5.07
CA ARG A 112 -0.76 13.23 6.30
C ARG A 112 -0.24 11.87 6.76
N GLY A 113 1.04 11.55 6.53
CA GLY A 113 1.65 10.27 6.91
C GLY A 113 1.11 9.06 6.14
N GLY A 114 0.54 9.28 4.95
CA GLY A 114 0.09 8.19 4.07
C GLY A 114 1.26 7.42 3.47
N TYR A 115 1.14 6.09 3.45
CA TYR A 115 2.10 5.20 2.81
C TYR A 115 1.42 4.17 1.92
N CYS A 116 2.08 3.87 0.80
CA CYS A 116 1.84 2.69 0.01
C CYS A 116 3.07 1.77 0.15
N PHE A 117 2.88 0.66 0.86
CA PHE A 117 3.90 -0.36 1.06
C PHE A 117 3.95 -1.25 -0.19
N ASP A 118 5.00 -1.08 -0.98
CA ASP A 118 5.16 -1.74 -2.27
C ASP A 118 5.78 -3.13 -2.09
N ASP A 119 5.19 -4.13 -2.74
CA ASP A 119 5.59 -5.53 -2.73
C ASP A 119 5.48 -6.23 -1.36
N ILE A 120 4.38 -5.97 -0.61
CA ILE A 120 4.03 -6.71 0.62
C ILE A 120 4.08 -8.22 0.34
N GLY A 121 4.75 -8.96 1.20
CA GLY A 121 4.96 -10.39 1.06
C GLY A 121 6.33 -10.77 0.46
N GLN A 122 7.13 -9.78 0.01
CA GLN A 122 8.49 -10.00 -0.48
C GLN A 122 9.58 -9.78 0.59
N GLU A 123 9.20 -9.16 1.73
CA GLU A 123 10.11 -8.99 2.86
C GLU A 123 10.53 -10.33 3.47
N LYS A 124 11.62 -10.32 4.21
CA LYS A 124 12.02 -11.46 5.03
C LYS A 124 10.95 -11.74 6.10
N LEU A 125 10.64 -13.02 6.35
CA LEU A 125 9.72 -13.40 7.43
C LEU A 125 10.19 -12.89 8.79
N VAL A 126 11.51 -12.85 8.97
CA VAL A 126 12.17 -12.37 10.18
C VAL A 126 13.36 -11.52 9.80
N VAL A 127 13.42 -10.31 10.30
CA VAL A 127 14.57 -9.42 10.18
C VAL A 127 15.17 -9.23 11.58
N ASN A 128 16.49 -9.35 11.66
CA ASN A 128 17.23 -9.25 12.93
C ASN A 128 17.84 -7.86 13.08
N HIS A 129 17.68 -7.28 14.27
CA HIS A 129 18.47 -6.15 14.73
C HIS A 129 18.94 -6.45 16.16
N TYR A 130 20.23 -6.74 16.34
CA TYR A 130 20.80 -7.32 17.57
C TYR A 130 20.04 -8.58 18.00
N GLN A 131 19.44 -8.59 19.19
CA GLN A 131 18.68 -9.73 19.73
C GLN A 131 17.19 -9.69 19.36
N ASN A 132 16.72 -8.62 18.71
CA ASN A 132 15.32 -8.45 18.37
C ASN A 132 15.04 -9.03 16.97
N GLN A 133 13.96 -9.79 16.87
CA GLN A 133 13.47 -10.41 15.65
C GLN A 133 12.07 -9.90 15.32
N VAL A 134 11.89 -9.31 14.15
CA VAL A 134 10.62 -8.72 13.74
C VAL A 134 10.30 -9.07 12.29
N ASN A 135 9.03 -9.33 11.99
CA ASN A 135 8.50 -9.15 10.65
C ASN A 135 8.06 -7.70 10.50
N VAL A 136 8.75 -6.93 9.67
CA VAL A 136 8.55 -5.47 9.59
C VAL A 136 7.16 -5.10 9.09
N VAL A 137 6.56 -5.89 8.17
CA VAL A 137 5.19 -5.65 7.68
C VAL A 137 4.18 -5.89 8.78
N SER A 138 4.31 -7.01 9.51
CA SER A 138 3.44 -7.30 10.65
C SER A 138 3.49 -6.21 11.71
N GLU A 139 4.69 -5.73 12.04
CA GLU A 139 4.87 -4.67 13.04
C GLU A 139 4.21 -3.37 12.58
N ILE A 140 4.51 -2.92 11.36
CA ILE A 140 3.97 -1.66 10.82
C ILE A 140 2.45 -1.73 10.70
N LEU A 141 1.91 -2.78 10.07
CA LEU A 141 0.46 -2.88 9.86
C LEU A 141 -0.30 -3.04 11.18
N THR A 142 0.27 -3.74 12.17
CA THR A 142 -0.31 -3.85 13.52
C THR A 142 -0.37 -2.47 14.19
N ARG A 143 0.73 -1.70 14.17
CA ARG A 143 0.76 -0.35 14.74
C ARG A 143 -0.24 0.58 14.04
N ARG A 144 -0.31 0.54 12.72
CA ARG A 144 -1.27 1.34 11.95
C ARG A 144 -2.72 0.92 12.20
N TYR A 145 -2.97 -0.36 12.43
CA TYR A 145 -4.31 -0.85 12.79
C TYR A 145 -4.79 -0.31 14.13
N TYR A 146 -3.90 -0.24 15.13
CA TYR A 146 -4.25 0.24 16.48
C TYR A 146 -4.02 1.75 16.70
N SER A 147 -3.42 2.44 15.74
CA SER A 147 -3.30 3.89 15.82
C SER A 147 -4.60 4.57 15.37
N ASP A 148 -4.82 5.82 15.82
CA ASP A 148 -5.92 6.65 15.34
C ASP A 148 -5.77 7.06 13.87
N ALA A 149 -4.72 6.57 13.20
CA ALA A 149 -4.48 6.78 11.80
C ALA A 149 -5.62 6.12 10.98
N SER A 150 -6.29 6.92 10.18
CA SER A 150 -7.29 6.42 9.25
C SER A 150 -6.68 5.37 8.31
N TYR A 151 -7.31 4.21 8.18
CA TYR A 151 -6.92 3.16 7.23
C TYR A 151 -6.78 3.69 5.81
N ARG A 152 -7.56 4.72 5.47
CA ARG A 152 -7.52 5.43 4.21
C ARG A 152 -6.10 5.85 3.77
N HIS A 153 -5.19 6.08 4.71
CA HIS A 153 -3.81 6.49 4.44
C HIS A 153 -2.82 5.32 4.42
N THR A 154 -3.32 4.08 4.43
CA THR A 154 -2.49 2.86 4.39
C THR A 154 -2.81 2.10 3.12
N HIS A 155 -1.86 2.07 2.19
CA HIS A 155 -2.02 1.38 0.91
C HIS A 155 -0.95 0.31 0.75
N GLY A 156 -1.12 -0.56 -0.25
CA GLY A 156 -0.10 -1.55 -0.57
C GLY A 156 -0.23 -2.13 -1.96
N THR A 157 0.82 -2.81 -2.36
CA THR A 157 0.81 -3.74 -3.48
C THR A 157 1.32 -5.10 -3.03
N THR A 158 0.84 -6.16 -3.64
CA THR A 158 1.28 -7.52 -3.35
C THR A 158 1.04 -8.45 -4.54
N ASN A 159 1.76 -9.56 -4.59
CA ASN A 159 1.49 -10.63 -5.54
C ASN A 159 0.63 -11.74 -4.90
N ALA A 160 0.52 -11.75 -3.58
CA ALA A 160 -0.27 -12.69 -2.79
C ALA A 160 -1.74 -12.28 -2.73
N ASP A 161 -2.64 -13.23 -2.62
CA ASP A 161 -4.04 -12.97 -2.32
C ASP A 161 -4.30 -12.83 -0.80
N ALA A 162 -5.56 -12.62 -0.43
CA ALA A 162 -5.93 -12.40 0.97
C ALA A 162 -5.68 -13.63 1.86
N GLU A 163 -5.81 -14.85 1.31
CA GLU A 163 -5.57 -16.09 2.03
C GLU A 163 -4.08 -16.29 2.28
N GLU A 164 -3.27 -16.12 1.25
CA GLU A 164 -1.80 -16.19 1.33
C GLU A 164 -1.24 -15.16 2.32
N LEU A 165 -1.76 -13.92 2.29
CA LEU A 165 -1.39 -12.90 3.28
C LEU A 165 -1.83 -13.30 4.69
N GLY A 166 -2.98 -13.96 4.82
CA GLY A 166 -3.49 -14.47 6.09
C GLY A 166 -2.57 -15.51 6.71
N ILE A 167 -2.04 -16.41 5.89
CA ILE A 167 -1.07 -17.44 6.30
C ILE A 167 0.26 -16.78 6.68
N ARG A 168 0.72 -15.80 5.90
CA ARG A 168 1.99 -15.13 6.10
C ARG A 168 2.02 -14.26 7.36
N TYR A 169 0.89 -13.63 7.71
CA TYR A 169 0.77 -12.70 8.83
C TYR A 169 -0.27 -13.16 9.86
N PRO A 170 -0.04 -14.28 10.55
CA PRO A 170 -1.04 -14.89 11.45
C PRO A 170 -1.42 -13.97 12.63
N PHE A 171 -0.52 -13.09 13.08
CA PHE A 171 -0.76 -12.15 14.17
C PHE A 171 -1.76 -11.04 13.82
N LEU A 172 -1.90 -10.73 12.53
CA LEU A 172 -2.92 -9.76 12.09
C LEU A 172 -4.32 -10.36 12.16
N LYS A 173 -4.49 -11.67 12.50
CA LYS A 173 -5.71 -12.43 12.19
C LYS A 173 -6.20 -12.03 10.81
N ALA A 174 -5.33 -12.19 9.84
CA ALA A 174 -5.14 -11.32 8.70
C ALA A 174 -6.35 -11.21 7.78
N SER A 175 -7.20 -12.23 7.72
CA SER A 175 -8.40 -12.15 6.88
C SER A 175 -9.38 -11.07 7.35
N MET A 176 -9.53 -10.84 8.66
CA MET A 176 -10.44 -9.82 9.17
C MET A 176 -9.82 -8.43 9.18
N ARG A 177 -8.64 -8.26 9.80
CA ARG A 177 -8.02 -6.93 9.97
C ARG A 177 -7.55 -6.32 8.66
N LEU A 178 -6.98 -7.12 7.76
CA LEU A 178 -6.60 -6.61 6.45
C LEU A 178 -7.83 -6.19 5.64
N SER A 179 -8.96 -6.91 5.74
CA SER A 179 -10.20 -6.51 5.07
C SER A 179 -10.86 -5.28 5.69
N GLU A 180 -10.59 -4.98 6.97
CA GLU A 180 -11.00 -3.72 7.60
C GLU A 180 -10.13 -2.54 7.13
N MET A 181 -8.83 -2.77 6.91
CA MET A 181 -7.88 -1.74 6.51
C MET A 181 -7.89 -1.43 5.01
N PHE A 182 -8.16 -2.44 4.18
CA PHE A 182 -7.94 -2.33 2.74
C PHE A 182 -9.16 -2.66 1.88
N ASN A 183 -9.30 -1.93 0.80
CA ASN A 183 -10.06 -2.33 -0.38
C ASN A 183 -9.16 -3.23 -1.23
N PHE A 184 -9.50 -4.52 -1.35
CA PHE A 184 -8.74 -5.48 -2.15
C PHE A 184 -9.10 -5.36 -3.63
N ILE A 185 -8.22 -4.74 -4.42
CA ILE A 185 -8.39 -4.50 -5.85
C ILE A 185 -7.54 -5.50 -6.64
N LYS A 186 -8.20 -6.41 -7.35
CA LYS A 186 -7.56 -7.52 -8.09
C LYS A 186 -7.23 -7.13 -9.52
N PHE A 187 -6.01 -7.40 -9.95
CA PHE A 187 -5.66 -7.46 -11.38
C PHE A 187 -6.22 -8.72 -12.03
N HIS A 188 -6.53 -8.64 -13.31
CA HIS A 188 -6.90 -9.82 -14.07
C HIS A 188 -5.75 -10.84 -14.06
N PRO A 189 -6.03 -12.15 -13.90
CA PRO A 189 -4.96 -13.17 -13.85
C PRO A 189 -4.09 -13.18 -15.12
N ASP A 190 -4.69 -12.91 -16.28
CA ASP A 190 -4.01 -12.86 -17.57
C ASP A 190 -3.40 -11.48 -17.88
N ALA A 191 -3.29 -10.58 -16.89
CA ALA A 191 -2.64 -9.30 -17.11
C ALA A 191 -1.17 -9.52 -17.52
N PRO A 192 -0.70 -8.86 -18.61
CA PRO A 192 0.61 -9.10 -19.15
C PRO A 192 1.71 -8.64 -18.20
N ASN A 193 2.86 -9.32 -18.28
CA ASN A 193 4.06 -8.88 -17.61
C ASN A 193 4.80 -7.84 -18.45
N TYR A 194 4.60 -6.57 -18.16
CA TYR A 194 5.21 -5.46 -18.89
C TYR A 194 6.73 -5.35 -18.69
N ARG A 195 7.33 -6.03 -17.69
CA ARG A 195 8.80 -6.02 -17.47
C ARG A 195 9.57 -6.89 -18.47
N LYS A 196 8.89 -7.82 -19.18
CA LYS A 196 9.53 -8.70 -20.17
C LYS A 196 9.71 -8.05 -21.53
N ASN A 197 9.13 -6.88 -21.75
CA ASN A 197 9.12 -6.16 -23.04
C ASN A 197 9.99 -4.88 -22.99
N GLN A 198 10.84 -4.75 -22.00
CA GLN A 198 11.83 -3.67 -21.86
C GLN A 198 13.22 -4.16 -22.17
#